data_c661e3120bdb7df25187d3fa538ae6bb
#
_entry.id   c661e3120bdb7df25187d3fa538ae6bb
#
_cell.length_a   1.000
_cell.length_b   1.000
_cell.length_c   1.000
_cell.angle_alpha   90.00
_cell.angle_beta   90.00
_cell.angle_gamma   90.00
#
_symmetry.space_group_name_H-M   'P 1'
#
loop_
_entity.id
_entity.type
_entity.pdbx_description
1 polymer ?
#
loop_
_entity_poly.entity_id
_entity_poly.type
_entity_poly.pdbx_seq_one_letter_code
_entity_poly.pdbx_strand_id
1 'polypeptide(L)'
;MSKVLVLKSSILAGYSQSNQLADHFTAEWQSAHPNDSITVRDLAAQPIPVLDGELVGALRPSDAALTPRQQEALKLSDDLIAELQAHDIIVIAAPMYNFNIPTQLKNYFDLVARAGVTFRYTEQGPEGLVKGKRAIVLTSRGGIHKGTATDLLEPYLRVFLGFLGLTDLEFVFAEGYGYGPDVAQKATEAAKTQLSQLVTA
;
A
#
# COMPACT_ATOMS: atom_id res chain seq x y z
N MET A 1 7.37 6.36 20.17
CA MET A 1 6.44 5.24 19.90
C MET A 1 5.85 5.50 18.53
N SER A 2 6.27 4.73 17.57
CA SER A 2 5.75 4.85 16.20
C SER A 2 4.55 3.92 16.00
N LYS A 3 3.69 4.29 15.05
CA LYS A 3 2.54 3.49 14.65
C LYS A 3 2.78 2.99 13.23
N VAL A 4 2.73 1.69 13.03
CA VAL A 4 2.98 1.02 11.75
C VAL A 4 1.68 0.46 11.21
N LEU A 5 1.30 0.85 9.99
CA LEU A 5 0.20 0.25 9.23
C LEU A 5 0.77 -0.70 8.18
N VAL A 6 0.34 -1.94 8.20
CA VAL A 6 0.74 -2.97 7.24
C VAL A 6 -0.46 -3.30 6.36
N LEU A 7 -0.39 -2.94 5.08
CA LEU A 7 -1.40 -3.24 4.06
C LEU A 7 -1.00 -4.49 3.29
N LYS A 8 -1.75 -5.57 3.44
CA LYS A 8 -1.61 -6.80 2.65
C LYS A 8 -2.63 -6.80 1.53
N SER A 9 -2.21 -7.03 0.29
CA SER A 9 -3.11 -6.94 -0.87
C SER A 9 -3.15 -8.19 -1.75
N SER A 10 -2.40 -9.23 -1.40
CA SER A 10 -2.33 -10.46 -2.19
C SER A 10 -3.54 -11.35 -1.99
N ILE A 11 -4.10 -11.84 -3.10
CA ILE A 11 -5.18 -12.84 -3.09
C ILE A 11 -4.69 -14.26 -2.76
N LEU A 12 -3.37 -14.47 -2.66
CA LEU A 12 -2.77 -15.78 -2.41
C LEU A 12 -2.65 -16.13 -0.90
N ALA A 13 -3.13 -15.25 -0.03
CA ALA A 13 -3.12 -15.44 1.42
C ALA A 13 -1.73 -15.88 1.95
N GLY A 14 -1.65 -17.01 2.66
CA GLY A 14 -0.40 -17.55 3.21
C GLY A 14 0.64 -18.00 2.17
N TYR A 15 0.25 -18.22 0.92
CA TYR A 15 1.18 -18.54 -0.18
C TYR A 15 1.83 -17.31 -0.83
N SER A 16 1.41 -16.14 -0.42
CA SER A 16 1.92 -14.89 -0.99
C SER A 16 3.31 -14.54 -0.47
N GLN A 17 4.27 -14.36 -1.37
CA GLN A 17 5.63 -13.95 -1.02
C GLN A 17 5.67 -12.54 -0.42
N SER A 18 4.91 -11.59 -0.98
CA SER A 18 4.85 -10.24 -0.43
C SER A 18 4.19 -10.19 0.95
N ASN A 19 3.16 -11.01 1.22
CA ASN A 19 2.58 -11.12 2.56
C ASN A 19 3.57 -11.73 3.55
N GLN A 20 4.32 -12.77 3.16
CA GLN A 20 5.36 -13.38 4.00
C GLN A 20 6.50 -12.39 4.32
N LEU A 21 6.88 -11.53 3.36
CA LEU A 21 7.84 -10.45 3.62
C LEU A 21 7.26 -9.40 4.60
N ALA A 22 5.98 -9.07 4.49
CA ALA A 22 5.31 -8.18 5.43
C ALA A 22 5.23 -8.79 6.85
N ASP A 23 4.97 -10.10 6.95
CA ASP A 23 4.98 -10.81 8.24
C ASP A 23 6.39 -10.85 8.86
N HIS A 24 7.41 -11.08 8.04
CA HIS A 24 8.80 -11.01 8.46
C HIS A 24 9.16 -9.61 9.00
N PHE A 25 8.84 -8.56 8.24
CA PHE A 25 9.04 -7.17 8.68
C PHE A 25 8.33 -6.90 10.01
N THR A 26 7.06 -7.33 10.13
CA THR A 26 6.25 -7.14 11.33
C THR A 26 6.90 -7.77 12.56
N ALA A 27 7.40 -9.01 12.43
CA ALA A 27 8.06 -9.74 13.51
C ALA A 27 9.37 -9.08 13.94
N GLU A 28 10.20 -8.66 12.98
CA GLU A 28 11.47 -7.95 13.28
C GLU A 28 11.21 -6.57 13.89
N TRP A 29 10.23 -5.82 13.34
CA TRP A 29 9.87 -4.51 13.90
C TRP A 29 9.41 -4.62 15.34
N GLN A 30 8.51 -5.57 15.64
CA GLN A 30 8.00 -5.77 16.99
C GLN A 30 9.11 -6.18 17.98
N SER A 31 10.11 -6.94 17.50
CA SER A 31 11.26 -7.33 18.30
C SER A 31 12.20 -6.14 18.59
N ALA A 32 12.47 -5.30 17.58
CA ALA A 32 13.36 -4.14 17.70
C ALA A 32 12.70 -2.97 18.41
N HIS A 33 11.38 -2.82 18.25
CA HIS A 33 10.57 -1.70 18.76
C HIS A 33 9.36 -2.20 19.57
N PRO A 34 9.57 -2.82 20.75
CA PRO A 34 8.50 -3.50 21.50
C PRO A 34 7.38 -2.57 22.00
N ASN A 35 7.63 -1.26 22.02
CA ASN A 35 6.65 -0.26 22.47
C ASN A 35 5.84 0.35 21.31
N ASP A 36 6.15 0.01 20.05
CA ASP A 36 5.44 0.51 18.90
C ASP A 36 4.18 -0.31 18.63
N SER A 37 3.17 0.31 18.03
CA SER A 37 1.93 -0.38 17.65
C SER A 37 1.94 -0.75 16.18
N ILE A 38 1.48 -1.96 15.86
CA ILE A 38 1.35 -2.44 14.49
C ILE A 38 -0.11 -2.77 14.22
N THR A 39 -0.66 -2.16 13.18
CA THR A 39 -1.99 -2.46 12.64
C THR A 39 -1.82 -3.19 11.32
N VAL A 40 -2.46 -4.34 11.16
CA VAL A 40 -2.45 -5.10 9.92
C VAL A 40 -3.84 -5.05 9.28
N ARG A 41 -3.90 -4.60 8.03
CA ARG A 41 -5.09 -4.63 7.19
C ARG A 41 -4.88 -5.54 6.00
N ASP A 42 -5.62 -6.64 5.95
CA ASP A 42 -5.64 -7.55 4.80
C ASP A 42 -6.79 -7.20 3.86
N LEU A 43 -6.44 -6.59 2.74
CA LEU A 43 -7.39 -6.10 1.72
C LEU A 43 -8.04 -7.25 0.92
N ALA A 44 -7.47 -8.44 0.95
CA ALA A 44 -8.07 -9.63 0.35
C ALA A 44 -9.08 -10.30 1.29
N ALA A 45 -8.79 -10.31 2.60
CA ALA A 45 -9.69 -10.84 3.62
C ALA A 45 -10.83 -9.87 3.97
N GLN A 46 -10.60 -8.57 3.83
CA GLN A 46 -11.59 -7.50 4.06
C GLN A 46 -11.73 -6.66 2.78
N PRO A 47 -12.46 -7.17 1.77
CA PRO A 47 -12.55 -6.54 0.47
C PRO A 47 -13.16 -5.14 0.52
N ILE A 48 -12.53 -4.22 -0.19
CA ILE A 48 -13.00 -2.85 -0.38
C ILE A 48 -13.82 -2.82 -1.68
N PRO A 49 -15.00 -2.17 -1.70
CA PRO A 49 -15.83 -2.12 -2.90
C PRO A 49 -15.10 -1.42 -4.05
N VAL A 50 -15.39 -1.88 -5.26
CA VAL A 50 -14.90 -1.21 -6.48
C VAL A 50 -15.58 0.15 -6.59
N LEU A 51 -14.81 1.19 -6.85
CA LEU A 51 -15.32 2.52 -7.09
C LEU A 51 -16.07 2.56 -8.42
N ASP A 52 -17.36 2.79 -8.36
CA ASP A 52 -18.26 2.94 -9.51
C ASP A 52 -18.87 4.35 -9.61
N GLY A 53 -19.73 4.56 -10.60
CA GLY A 53 -20.35 5.85 -10.86
C GLY A 53 -21.24 6.35 -9.71
N GLU A 54 -21.83 5.46 -8.92
CA GLU A 54 -22.62 5.84 -7.73
C GLU A 54 -21.66 6.25 -6.58
N LEU A 55 -20.67 5.42 -6.29
CA LEU A 55 -19.77 5.64 -5.15
C LEU A 55 -18.87 6.86 -5.34
N VAL A 56 -18.41 7.15 -6.56
CA VAL A 56 -17.59 8.35 -6.81
C VAL A 56 -18.34 9.64 -6.45
N GLY A 57 -19.67 9.64 -6.55
CA GLY A 57 -20.51 10.76 -6.13
C GLY A 57 -20.43 11.06 -4.64
N ALA A 58 -20.31 10.02 -3.80
CA ALA A 58 -20.19 10.16 -2.36
C ALA A 58 -18.82 10.72 -1.90
N LEU A 59 -17.78 10.50 -2.70
CA LEU A 59 -16.41 10.94 -2.37
C LEU A 59 -16.10 12.39 -2.83
N ARG A 60 -17.07 13.04 -3.46
CA ARG A 60 -16.97 14.44 -3.90
C ARG A 60 -17.82 15.35 -3.03
N PRO A 61 -17.38 16.60 -2.76
CA PRO A 61 -18.24 17.57 -2.08
C PRO A 61 -19.55 17.74 -2.86
N SER A 62 -20.69 17.56 -2.17
CA SER A 62 -22.03 17.71 -2.74
C SER A 62 -23.03 18.00 -1.62
N ASP A 63 -24.03 18.85 -1.92
CA ASP A 63 -25.17 19.11 -1.03
C ASP A 63 -26.32 18.11 -1.24
N ALA A 64 -26.17 17.16 -2.18
CA ALA A 64 -27.19 16.14 -2.45
C ALA A 64 -27.24 15.11 -1.32
N ALA A 65 -28.46 14.65 -1.00
CA ALA A 65 -28.66 13.56 -0.04
C ALA A 65 -28.01 12.27 -0.58
N LEU A 66 -27.19 11.63 0.24
CA LEU A 66 -26.51 10.39 -0.10
C LEU A 66 -27.47 9.19 0.03
N THR A 67 -27.36 8.23 -0.88
CA THR A 67 -28.01 6.92 -0.74
C THR A 67 -27.38 6.14 0.44
N PRO A 68 -28.04 5.12 0.99
CA PRO A 68 -27.45 4.27 2.03
C PRO A 68 -26.10 3.66 1.62
N ARG A 69 -25.97 3.18 0.37
CA ARG A 69 -24.72 2.64 -0.17
C ARG A 69 -23.60 3.70 -0.25
N GLN A 70 -23.96 4.93 -0.63
CA GLN A 70 -23.04 6.06 -0.65
C GLN A 70 -22.59 6.45 0.76
N GLN A 71 -23.49 6.43 1.75
CA GLN A 71 -23.15 6.71 3.16
C GLN A 71 -22.16 5.68 3.72
N GLU A 72 -22.39 4.40 3.44
CA GLU A 72 -21.47 3.31 3.83
C GLU A 72 -20.09 3.47 3.19
N ALA A 73 -20.03 3.79 1.89
CA ALA A 73 -18.76 3.99 1.19
C ALA A 73 -18.01 5.24 1.68
N LEU A 74 -18.72 6.33 1.97
CA LEU A 74 -18.13 7.53 2.54
C LEU A 74 -17.55 7.25 3.94
N LYS A 75 -18.33 6.58 4.79
CA LYS A 75 -17.85 6.16 6.11
C LYS A 75 -16.63 5.27 6.01
N LEU A 76 -16.63 4.27 5.12
CA LEU A 76 -15.47 3.41 4.91
C LEU A 76 -14.25 4.23 4.46
N SER A 77 -14.42 5.15 3.51
CA SER A 77 -13.36 6.05 3.07
C SER A 77 -12.80 6.89 4.23
N ASP A 78 -13.68 7.44 5.08
CA ASP A 78 -13.29 8.21 6.26
C ASP A 78 -12.47 7.34 7.24
N ASP A 79 -12.91 6.13 7.52
CA ASP A 79 -12.23 5.18 8.41
C ASP A 79 -10.83 4.80 7.86
N LEU A 80 -10.72 4.51 6.54
CA LEU A 80 -9.46 4.18 5.88
C LEU A 80 -8.47 5.35 5.87
N ILE A 81 -8.96 6.56 5.62
CA ILE A 81 -8.14 7.78 5.64
C ILE A 81 -7.67 8.08 7.07
N ALA A 82 -8.56 8.00 8.05
CA ALA A 82 -8.21 8.19 9.45
C ALA A 82 -7.15 7.18 9.92
N GLU A 83 -7.28 5.91 9.52
CA GLU A 83 -6.27 4.89 9.78
C GLU A 83 -4.94 5.23 9.12
N LEU A 84 -4.93 5.59 7.82
CA LEU A 84 -3.72 6.00 7.11
C LEU A 84 -3.04 7.21 7.79
N GLN A 85 -3.83 8.21 8.18
CA GLN A 85 -3.32 9.42 8.82
C GLN A 85 -2.79 9.18 10.24
N ALA A 86 -3.35 8.21 10.97
CA ALA A 86 -2.98 7.89 12.35
C ALA A 86 -1.64 7.16 12.48
N HIS A 87 -1.06 6.65 11.38
CA HIS A 87 0.18 5.86 11.39
C HIS A 87 1.35 6.66 10.81
N ASP A 88 2.54 6.40 11.32
CA ASP A 88 3.79 7.09 10.94
C ASP A 88 4.51 6.36 9.80
N ILE A 89 4.41 5.03 9.79
CA ILE A 89 5.06 4.14 8.83
C ILE A 89 4.00 3.29 8.14
N ILE A 90 4.04 3.27 6.82
CA ILE A 90 3.09 2.54 5.98
C ILE A 90 3.84 1.45 5.21
N VAL A 91 3.58 0.19 5.53
CA VAL A 91 4.16 -0.97 4.83
C VAL A 91 3.12 -1.49 3.85
N ILE A 92 3.47 -1.59 2.57
CA ILE A 92 2.54 -1.99 1.51
C ILE A 92 3.05 -3.26 0.84
N ALA A 93 2.43 -4.41 1.12
CA ALA A 93 2.68 -5.65 0.41
C ALA A 93 1.92 -5.63 -0.93
N ALA A 94 2.67 -5.32 -2.01
CA ALA A 94 2.15 -5.11 -3.36
C ALA A 94 2.78 -6.12 -4.34
N PRO A 95 2.27 -7.36 -4.47
CA PRO A 95 2.73 -8.27 -5.49
C PRO A 95 2.38 -7.75 -6.88
N MET A 96 3.17 -8.09 -7.89
CA MET A 96 2.85 -7.78 -9.28
C MET A 96 1.89 -8.82 -9.85
N TYR A 97 0.70 -8.39 -10.23
CA TYR A 97 -0.26 -9.19 -10.99
C TYR A 97 -0.46 -8.55 -12.37
N ASN A 98 -0.11 -9.28 -13.42
CA ASN A 98 -0.23 -8.79 -14.80
C ASN A 98 0.37 -7.38 -15.00
N PHE A 99 1.62 -7.20 -14.53
CA PHE A 99 2.41 -5.96 -14.58
C PHE A 99 1.90 -4.80 -13.71
N ASN A 100 0.89 -5.02 -12.86
CA ASN A 100 0.32 -3.96 -12.02
C ASN A 100 0.10 -4.44 -10.57
N ILE A 101 -0.39 -3.52 -9.73
CA ILE A 101 -0.82 -3.82 -8.36
C ILE A 101 -2.09 -4.69 -8.36
N PRO A 102 -2.36 -5.43 -7.27
CA PRO A 102 -3.63 -6.13 -7.09
C PRO A 102 -4.83 -5.18 -7.10
N THR A 103 -5.97 -5.65 -7.63
CA THR A 103 -7.23 -4.90 -7.62
C THR A 103 -7.63 -4.47 -6.20
N GLN A 104 -7.36 -5.30 -5.20
CA GLN A 104 -7.63 -5.00 -3.79
C GLN A 104 -6.89 -3.73 -3.33
N LEU A 105 -5.62 -3.58 -3.71
CA LEU A 105 -4.84 -2.38 -3.39
C LEU A 105 -5.33 -1.18 -4.19
N LYS A 106 -5.72 -1.37 -5.46
CA LYS A 106 -6.32 -0.30 -6.27
C LYS A 106 -7.62 0.21 -5.66
N ASN A 107 -8.51 -0.69 -5.21
CA ASN A 107 -9.75 -0.30 -4.54
C ASN A 107 -9.49 0.51 -3.26
N TYR A 108 -8.49 0.12 -2.45
CA TYR A 108 -8.05 0.91 -1.29
C TYR A 108 -7.61 2.31 -1.73
N PHE A 109 -6.76 2.40 -2.74
CA PHE A 109 -6.26 3.67 -3.25
C PHE A 109 -7.37 4.59 -3.75
N ASP A 110 -8.37 4.03 -4.44
CA ASP A 110 -9.49 4.80 -4.96
C ASP A 110 -10.37 5.39 -3.85
N LEU A 111 -10.51 4.70 -2.71
CA LEU A 111 -11.28 5.21 -1.58
C LEU A 111 -10.50 6.20 -0.70
N VAL A 112 -9.16 6.10 -0.64
CA VAL A 112 -8.35 7.05 0.15
C VAL A 112 -7.93 8.30 -0.63
N ALA A 113 -8.02 8.29 -1.96
CA ALA A 113 -7.72 9.44 -2.81
C ALA A 113 -8.91 10.41 -2.87
N ARG A 114 -9.01 11.30 -1.88
CA ARG A 114 -10.12 12.27 -1.77
C ARG A 114 -9.65 13.70 -1.85
N ALA A 115 -10.23 14.46 -2.79
CA ALA A 115 -9.96 15.88 -2.95
C ALA A 115 -10.39 16.67 -1.69
N GLY A 116 -9.51 17.54 -1.23
CA GLY A 116 -9.70 18.33 0.00
C GLY A 116 -9.39 17.58 1.30
N VAL A 117 -9.09 16.25 1.25
CA VAL A 117 -8.81 15.42 2.42
C VAL A 117 -7.40 14.82 2.38
N THR A 118 -7.05 14.08 1.32
CA THR A 118 -5.73 13.46 1.15
C THR A 118 -4.88 14.12 0.06
N PHE A 119 -5.49 14.91 -0.78
CA PHE A 119 -4.83 15.80 -1.74
C PHE A 119 -5.70 17.01 -2.04
N ARG A 120 -5.12 18.06 -2.64
CA ARG A 120 -5.86 19.22 -3.16
C ARG A 120 -5.23 19.73 -4.45
N TYR A 121 -6.03 20.42 -5.26
CA TYR A 121 -5.51 21.15 -6.41
C TYR A 121 -5.12 22.58 -6.00
N THR A 122 -3.95 23.02 -6.44
CA THR A 122 -3.45 24.39 -6.27
C THR A 122 -3.11 24.99 -7.63
N GLU A 123 -2.80 26.27 -7.67
CA GLU A 123 -2.33 26.95 -8.90
C GLU A 123 -1.03 26.35 -9.44
N GLN A 124 -0.22 25.72 -8.56
CA GLN A 124 1.04 25.07 -8.92
C GLN A 124 0.87 23.59 -9.25
N GLY A 125 -0.36 23.07 -9.24
CA GLY A 125 -0.67 21.66 -9.46
C GLY A 125 -1.22 20.94 -8.22
N PRO A 126 -1.34 19.60 -8.26
CA PRO A 126 -1.83 18.84 -7.12
C PRO A 126 -0.84 18.86 -5.95
N GLU A 127 -1.35 19.00 -4.74
CA GLU A 127 -0.60 18.91 -3.50
C GLU A 127 -1.16 17.77 -2.65
N GLY A 128 -0.30 16.83 -2.24
CA GLY A 128 -0.64 15.76 -1.31
C GLY A 128 -0.69 16.26 0.15
N LEU A 129 -1.66 15.77 0.90
CA LEU A 129 -1.91 16.20 2.29
C LEU A 129 -1.52 15.13 3.32
N VAL A 130 -1.18 13.90 2.90
CA VAL A 130 -0.70 12.80 3.76
C VAL A 130 0.82 12.92 3.89
N LYS A 131 1.28 13.83 4.75
CA LYS A 131 2.70 14.20 4.89
C LYS A 131 3.34 13.61 6.15
N GLY A 132 4.69 13.60 6.18
CA GLY A 132 5.48 13.24 7.35
C GLY A 132 5.45 11.75 7.69
N LYS A 133 5.25 10.90 6.68
CA LYS A 133 5.19 9.45 6.83
C LYS A 133 6.24 8.78 5.94
N ARG A 134 6.81 7.68 6.43
CA ARG A 134 7.68 6.78 5.66
C ARG A 134 6.83 5.66 5.06
N ALA A 135 7.00 5.34 3.80
CA ALA A 135 6.33 4.22 3.17
C ALA A 135 7.34 3.19 2.65
N ILE A 136 7.12 1.92 2.99
CA ILE A 136 7.95 0.78 2.59
C ILE A 136 7.10 -0.14 1.71
N VAL A 137 7.44 -0.24 0.44
CA VAL A 137 6.73 -1.07 -0.53
C VAL A 137 7.46 -2.40 -0.71
N LEU A 138 6.78 -3.50 -0.39
CA LEU A 138 7.27 -4.87 -0.54
C LEU A 138 6.67 -5.46 -1.80
N THR A 139 7.46 -5.60 -2.86
CA THR A 139 6.94 -6.14 -4.13
C THR A 139 7.54 -7.50 -4.44
N SER A 140 6.68 -8.48 -4.75
CA SER A 140 7.09 -9.81 -5.23
C SER A 140 6.65 -10.00 -6.68
N ARG A 141 7.51 -10.63 -7.50
CA ARG A 141 7.31 -10.74 -8.95
C ARG A 141 7.79 -12.10 -9.46
N GLY A 142 7.04 -12.70 -10.38
CA GLY A 142 7.46 -13.95 -11.05
C GLY A 142 8.66 -13.76 -11.96
N GLY A 143 8.69 -12.65 -12.72
CA GLY A 143 9.81 -12.26 -13.58
C GLY A 143 10.79 -11.31 -12.88
N ILE A 144 11.78 -10.81 -13.64
CA ILE A 144 12.70 -9.73 -13.25
C ILE A 144 12.32 -8.51 -14.08
N HIS A 145 11.78 -7.48 -13.42
CA HIS A 145 11.21 -6.30 -14.08
C HIS A 145 11.84 -4.99 -13.64
N LYS A 146 12.50 -4.95 -12.48
CA LYS A 146 13.11 -3.74 -11.93
C LYS A 146 14.02 -3.06 -12.94
N GLY A 147 13.73 -1.79 -13.24
CA GLY A 147 14.52 -0.98 -14.17
C GLY A 147 14.31 -1.33 -15.65
N THR A 148 13.32 -2.15 -16.00
CA THR A 148 12.96 -2.48 -17.38
C THR A 148 11.68 -1.76 -17.81
N ALA A 149 11.37 -1.77 -19.12
CA ALA A 149 10.13 -1.21 -19.66
C ALA A 149 8.86 -1.93 -19.18
N THR A 150 8.99 -3.13 -18.61
CA THR A 150 7.88 -3.90 -18.05
C THR A 150 7.65 -3.64 -16.56
N ASP A 151 8.47 -2.80 -15.93
CA ASP A 151 8.20 -2.34 -14.55
C ASP A 151 7.20 -1.18 -14.56
N LEU A 152 5.93 -1.51 -14.62
CA LEU A 152 4.85 -0.52 -14.53
C LEU A 152 4.40 -0.28 -13.08
N LEU A 153 4.74 -1.19 -12.16
CA LEU A 153 4.27 -1.15 -10.78
C LEU A 153 5.00 -0.08 -9.96
N GLU A 154 6.34 -0.06 -9.98
CA GLU A 154 7.11 0.91 -9.21
C GLU A 154 6.82 2.36 -9.65
N PRO A 155 6.86 2.73 -10.95
CA PRO A 155 6.51 4.07 -11.40
C PRO A 155 5.10 4.48 -11.01
N TYR A 156 4.12 3.58 -11.14
CA TYR A 156 2.74 3.85 -10.72
C TYR A 156 2.65 4.16 -9.22
N LEU A 157 3.27 3.35 -8.36
CA LEU A 157 3.24 3.55 -6.92
C LEU A 157 3.95 4.84 -6.51
N ARG A 158 5.09 5.18 -7.13
CA ARG A 158 5.77 6.46 -6.87
C ARG A 158 4.89 7.66 -7.22
N VAL A 159 4.24 7.61 -8.37
CA VAL A 159 3.33 8.70 -8.80
C VAL A 159 2.13 8.78 -7.85
N PHE A 160 1.48 7.66 -7.56
CA PHE A 160 0.26 7.66 -6.75
C PHE A 160 0.53 8.05 -5.29
N LEU A 161 1.53 7.44 -4.65
CA LEU A 161 1.87 7.74 -3.26
C LEU A 161 2.39 9.18 -3.10
N GLY A 162 3.21 9.65 -4.06
CA GLY A 162 3.64 11.04 -4.12
C GLY A 162 2.49 12.02 -4.30
N PHE A 163 1.48 11.67 -5.12
CA PHE A 163 0.25 12.45 -5.28
C PHE A 163 -0.52 12.61 -3.96
N LEU A 164 -0.51 11.59 -3.10
CA LEU A 164 -1.09 11.68 -1.76
C LEU A 164 -0.20 12.46 -0.77
N GLY A 165 1.09 12.66 -1.06
CA GLY A 165 2.04 13.37 -0.19
C GLY A 165 3.03 12.45 0.52
N LEU A 166 3.02 11.14 0.24
CA LEU A 166 3.99 10.17 0.73
C LEU A 166 5.23 10.23 -0.19
N THR A 167 6.27 10.95 0.23
CA THR A 167 7.48 11.19 -0.58
C THR A 167 8.70 10.43 -0.09
N ASP A 168 8.71 9.99 1.17
CA ASP A 168 9.73 9.11 1.74
C ASP A 168 9.35 7.66 1.42
N LEU A 169 9.85 7.14 0.27
CA LEU A 169 9.46 5.87 -0.31
C LEU A 169 10.65 4.93 -0.45
N GLU A 170 10.59 3.81 0.26
CA GLU A 170 11.52 2.69 0.13
C GLU A 170 10.86 1.53 -0.62
N PHE A 171 11.61 0.89 -1.53
CA PHE A 171 11.14 -0.28 -2.27
C PHE A 171 12.03 -1.49 -2.00
N VAL A 172 11.42 -2.59 -1.58
CA VAL A 172 12.04 -3.90 -1.42
C VAL A 172 11.52 -4.81 -2.52
N PHE A 173 12.44 -5.30 -3.36
CA PHE A 173 12.13 -6.12 -4.52
C PHE A 173 12.49 -7.58 -4.24
N ALA A 174 11.52 -8.47 -4.43
CA ALA A 174 11.72 -9.90 -4.47
C ALA A 174 11.25 -10.43 -5.84
N GLU A 175 12.18 -10.63 -6.75
CA GLU A 175 11.92 -10.91 -8.16
C GLU A 175 12.42 -12.28 -8.59
N GLY A 176 11.88 -12.81 -9.69
CA GLY A 176 12.36 -14.05 -10.29
C GLY A 176 11.78 -15.32 -9.68
N TYR A 177 10.65 -15.22 -8.97
CA TYR A 177 10.01 -16.41 -8.37
C TYR A 177 9.58 -17.48 -9.39
N GLY A 178 9.39 -17.10 -10.66
CA GLY A 178 9.09 -18.02 -11.75
C GLY A 178 10.31 -18.72 -12.35
N TYR A 179 11.56 -18.39 -11.93
CA TYR A 179 12.79 -18.94 -12.52
C TYR A 179 13.39 -20.11 -11.73
N GLY A 180 12.62 -20.70 -10.82
CA GLY A 180 12.98 -21.87 -10.05
C GLY A 180 13.32 -21.59 -8.59
N PRO A 181 13.42 -22.65 -7.77
CA PRO A 181 13.51 -22.54 -6.32
C PRO A 181 14.77 -21.79 -5.82
N ASP A 182 15.91 -22.00 -6.47
CA ASP A 182 17.17 -21.37 -6.04
C ASP A 182 17.15 -19.85 -6.25
N VAL A 183 16.51 -19.39 -7.37
CA VAL A 183 16.34 -17.95 -7.66
C VAL A 183 15.35 -17.35 -6.65
N ALA A 184 14.23 -18.04 -6.42
CA ALA A 184 13.21 -17.61 -5.47
C ALA A 184 13.78 -17.49 -4.04
N GLN A 185 14.59 -18.46 -3.60
CA GLN A 185 15.21 -18.44 -2.28
C GLN A 185 16.16 -17.25 -2.15
N LYS A 186 17.06 -17.04 -3.12
CA LYS A 186 18.00 -15.91 -3.12
C LYS A 186 17.27 -14.56 -3.11
N ALA A 187 16.20 -14.43 -3.89
CA ALA A 187 15.38 -13.21 -3.90
C ALA A 187 14.72 -12.94 -2.54
N THR A 188 14.19 -13.99 -1.90
CA THR A 188 13.59 -13.88 -0.57
C THR A 188 14.61 -13.49 0.49
N GLU A 189 15.79 -14.11 0.50
CA GLU A 189 16.87 -13.82 1.45
C GLU A 189 17.40 -12.39 1.29
N ALA A 190 17.60 -11.95 0.04
CA ALA A 190 18.02 -10.58 -0.25
C ALA A 190 16.98 -9.54 0.23
N ALA A 191 15.69 -9.80 -0.03
CA ALA A 191 14.61 -8.94 0.42
C ALA A 191 14.52 -8.89 1.95
N LYS A 192 14.65 -10.01 2.65
CA LYS A 192 14.69 -10.06 4.13
C LYS A 192 15.87 -9.28 4.68
N THR A 193 17.06 -9.44 4.10
CA THR A 193 18.25 -8.68 4.52
C THR A 193 18.04 -7.17 4.40
N GLN A 194 17.44 -6.73 3.28
CA GLN A 194 17.10 -5.31 3.11
C GLN A 194 16.07 -4.85 4.15
N LEU A 195 15.05 -5.66 4.45
CA LEU A 195 14.04 -5.34 5.46
C LEU A 195 14.65 -5.19 6.85
N SER A 196 15.57 -6.08 7.26
CA SER A 196 16.25 -5.98 8.55
C SER A 196 17.03 -4.66 8.68
N GLN A 197 17.64 -4.17 7.58
CA GLN A 197 18.30 -2.85 7.57
C GLN A 197 17.29 -1.70 7.75
N LEU A 198 16.11 -1.79 7.12
CA LEU A 198 15.07 -0.75 7.22
C LEU A 198 14.40 -0.70 8.60
N VAL A 199 14.39 -1.82 9.33
CA VAL A 199 13.87 -1.90 10.71
C VAL A 199 14.79 -1.16 11.68
N THR A 200 16.10 -1.14 11.41
CA THR A 200 17.10 -0.53 12.30
C THR A 200 17.50 0.90 11.93
N ALA A 201 17.00 1.39 10.78
CA ALA A 201 17.25 2.75 10.27
C ALA A 201 16.25 3.77 10.82
#